data_7605255631c82243b06cd79df52f233d
#
_entry.id   7605255631c82243b06cd79df52f233d
#
_cell.length_a   1.000
_cell.length_b   1.000
_cell.length_c   1.000
_cell.angle_alpha   90.00
_cell.angle_beta   90.00
_cell.angle_gamma   90.00
#
_symmetry.space_group_name_H-M   'P 1'
#
loop_
_entity.id
_entity.type
_entity.pdbx_description
1 polymer ?
#
loop_
_entity_poly.entity_id
_entity_poly.type
_entity_poly.pdbx_seq_one_letter_code
_entity_poly.pdbx_strand_id
1 'polypeptide(L)'
;MSKIRLGVNIDHVATVRNARGENYPSPLRAALFAQNSGADSVTIHLREDRRHINDSDLKEIKSKLKIPFNLEIAATNEMLKIALKRKPPFICIVPEKRQEITTEGGLNLSFKKNFLKKIINKLKKNKSRISLFIEPNL
;
A
#
# COMPACT_ATOMS: atom_id res chain seq x y z
N MET A 1 -19.98 -11.45 17.90
CA MET A 1 -18.58 -10.99 17.86
C MET A 1 -18.21 -10.64 16.43
N SER A 2 -17.59 -9.49 16.17
CA SER A 2 -17.07 -9.18 14.83
C SER A 2 -15.93 -10.13 14.48
N LYS A 3 -16.01 -10.78 13.32
CA LYS A 3 -14.96 -11.69 12.83
C LYS A 3 -13.65 -10.91 12.65
N ILE A 4 -12.54 -11.40 13.22
CA ILE A 4 -11.21 -10.88 12.94
C ILE A 4 -10.89 -11.12 11.47
N ARG A 5 -10.36 -10.11 10.79
CA ARG A 5 -10.01 -10.16 9.37
C ARG A 5 -8.49 -10.30 9.20
N LEU A 6 -8.08 -11.13 8.24
CA LEU A 6 -6.68 -11.32 7.89
C LEU A 6 -6.32 -10.48 6.67
N GLY A 7 -5.39 -9.52 6.85
CA GLY A 7 -4.72 -8.83 5.76
C GLY A 7 -3.29 -9.35 5.58
N VAL A 8 -2.90 -9.69 4.35
CA VAL A 8 -1.58 -10.25 4.03
C VAL A 8 -0.76 -9.23 3.26
N ASN A 9 0.38 -8.79 3.81
CA ASN A 9 1.35 -7.97 3.07
C ASN A 9 2.25 -8.87 2.22
N ILE A 10 2.45 -8.48 0.95
CA ILE A 10 3.23 -9.25 -0.05
C ILE A 10 4.42 -8.48 -0.64
N ASP A 11 4.78 -7.33 -0.07
CA ASP A 11 5.85 -6.46 -0.61
C ASP A 11 7.17 -7.19 -0.80
N HIS A 12 7.54 -8.02 0.18
CA HIS A 12 8.83 -8.69 0.15
C HIS A 12 8.91 -9.83 -0.88
N VAL A 13 7.82 -10.28 -1.44
CA VAL A 13 7.83 -11.13 -2.63
C VAL A 13 8.44 -10.37 -3.81
N ALA A 14 8.06 -9.09 -3.98
CA ALA A 14 8.67 -8.21 -4.97
C ALA A 14 10.13 -7.89 -4.66
N THR A 15 10.49 -7.74 -3.38
CA THR A 15 11.89 -7.56 -2.96
C THR A 15 12.76 -8.73 -3.42
N VAL A 16 12.32 -9.97 -3.19
CA VAL A 16 13.05 -11.17 -3.63
C VAL A 16 13.15 -11.23 -5.15
N ARG A 17 12.04 -10.97 -5.86
CA ARG A 17 12.04 -10.89 -7.33
C ARG A 17 13.07 -9.89 -7.85
N ASN A 18 13.10 -8.69 -7.29
CA ASN A 18 13.99 -7.62 -7.73
C ASN A 18 15.46 -7.95 -7.43
N ALA A 19 15.74 -8.54 -6.26
CA ALA A 19 17.09 -8.99 -5.90
C ALA A 19 17.62 -10.08 -6.84
N ARG A 20 16.73 -10.92 -7.40
CA ARG A 20 17.11 -11.93 -8.39
C ARG A 20 17.29 -11.37 -9.79
N GLY A 21 16.77 -10.17 -10.07
CA GLY A 21 16.79 -9.59 -11.42
C GLY A 21 15.90 -10.32 -12.44
N GLU A 22 14.89 -11.06 -11.98
CA GLU A 22 14.01 -11.88 -12.82
C GLU A 22 12.54 -11.53 -12.61
N ASN A 23 11.65 -12.28 -13.29
CA ASN A 23 10.20 -12.11 -13.15
C ASN A 23 9.57 -12.98 -12.04
N TYR A 24 10.37 -13.70 -11.28
CA TYR A 24 9.94 -14.63 -10.23
C TYR A 24 10.74 -14.41 -8.94
N PRO A 25 10.08 -14.51 -7.76
CA PRO A 25 8.65 -14.81 -7.54
C PRO A 25 7.72 -13.65 -7.92
N SER A 26 6.49 -13.96 -8.35
CA SER A 26 5.50 -12.98 -8.82
C SER A 26 4.65 -12.45 -7.66
N PRO A 27 4.58 -11.13 -7.44
CA PRO A 27 3.67 -10.55 -6.44
C PRO A 27 2.19 -10.86 -6.73
N LEU A 28 1.78 -10.87 -8.00
CA LEU A 28 0.42 -11.26 -8.35
C LEU A 28 0.10 -12.69 -7.93
N ARG A 29 1.00 -13.66 -8.18
CA ARG A 29 0.77 -15.03 -7.75
C ARG A 29 0.68 -15.16 -6.22
N ALA A 30 1.50 -14.42 -5.50
CA ALA A 30 1.43 -14.36 -4.04
C ALA A 30 0.08 -13.77 -3.55
N ALA A 31 -0.39 -12.69 -4.19
CA ALA A 31 -1.70 -12.09 -3.88
C ALA A 31 -2.86 -13.09 -4.10
N LEU A 32 -2.84 -13.79 -5.24
CA LEU A 32 -3.86 -14.80 -5.56
C LEU A 32 -3.76 -16.02 -4.63
N PHE A 33 -2.56 -16.41 -4.24
CA PHE A 33 -2.38 -17.48 -3.25
C PHE A 33 -2.97 -17.10 -1.89
N ALA A 34 -2.66 -15.88 -1.39
CA ALA A 34 -3.24 -15.38 -0.15
C ALA A 34 -4.78 -15.35 -0.21
N GLN A 35 -5.35 -14.84 -1.32
CA GLN A 35 -6.79 -14.84 -1.54
C GLN A 35 -7.39 -16.25 -1.48
N ASN A 36 -6.80 -17.20 -2.18
CA ASN A 36 -7.29 -18.58 -2.25
C ASN A 36 -7.12 -19.33 -0.91
N SER A 37 -6.18 -18.88 -0.07
CA SER A 37 -5.96 -19.39 1.28
C SER A 37 -6.85 -18.72 2.35
N GLY A 38 -7.78 -17.85 1.94
CA GLY A 38 -8.78 -17.26 2.84
C GLY A 38 -8.40 -15.91 3.46
N ALA A 39 -7.43 -15.20 2.91
CA ALA A 39 -7.16 -13.82 3.30
C ALA A 39 -8.37 -12.92 3.00
N ASP A 40 -8.68 -11.99 3.90
CA ASP A 40 -9.75 -11.00 3.72
C ASP A 40 -9.28 -9.78 2.90
N SER A 41 -7.98 -9.53 2.84
CA SER A 41 -7.36 -8.47 2.03
C SER A 41 -5.88 -8.74 1.77
N VAL A 42 -5.33 -8.05 0.77
CA VAL A 42 -3.89 -8.03 0.49
C VAL A 42 -3.39 -6.61 0.68
N THR A 43 -2.22 -6.44 1.28
CA THR A 43 -1.53 -5.14 1.40
C THR A 43 -0.32 -5.10 0.47
N ILE A 44 -0.18 -3.99 -0.25
CA ILE A 44 0.96 -3.67 -1.09
C ILE A 44 1.38 -2.22 -0.87
N HIS A 45 2.68 -1.98 -0.80
CA HIS A 45 3.25 -0.65 -0.67
C HIS A 45 3.92 -0.22 -1.98
N LEU A 46 3.35 0.76 -2.66
CA LEU A 46 3.97 1.39 -3.81
C LEU A 46 4.83 2.56 -3.32
N ARG A 47 6.11 2.29 -3.07
CA ARG A 47 7.06 3.34 -2.65
C ARG A 47 7.41 4.27 -3.81
N GLU A 48 7.80 5.52 -3.48
CA GLU A 48 8.25 6.48 -4.49
C GLU A 48 9.46 5.97 -5.28
N ASP A 49 10.36 5.22 -4.63
CA ASP A 49 11.57 4.66 -5.26
C ASP A 49 11.36 3.30 -5.95
N ARG A 50 10.15 2.73 -5.88
CA ARG A 50 9.79 1.44 -6.51
C ARG A 50 10.74 0.28 -6.18
N ARG A 51 11.37 0.29 -5.00
CA ARG A 51 12.36 -0.73 -4.61
C ARG A 51 11.81 -2.16 -4.51
N HIS A 52 10.50 -2.32 -4.42
CA HIS A 52 9.82 -3.62 -4.42
C HIS A 52 8.62 -3.62 -5.37
N ILE A 53 7.40 -3.34 -4.91
CA ILE A 53 6.22 -3.23 -5.78
C ILE A 53 6.40 -2.08 -6.78
N ASN A 54 6.07 -2.35 -8.04
CA ASN A 54 6.10 -1.37 -9.12
C ASN A 54 4.69 -1.11 -9.70
N ASP A 55 4.59 -0.16 -10.64
CA ASP A 55 3.32 0.25 -11.24
C ASP A 55 2.63 -0.85 -12.05
N SER A 56 3.42 -1.81 -12.62
CA SER A 56 2.88 -2.99 -13.32
C SER A 56 2.25 -3.96 -12.33
N ASP A 57 2.94 -4.26 -11.22
CA ASP A 57 2.40 -5.12 -10.16
C ASP A 57 1.06 -4.59 -9.65
N LEU A 58 1.00 -3.28 -9.33
CA LEU A 58 -0.25 -2.64 -8.88
C LEU A 58 -1.37 -2.75 -9.92
N LYS A 59 -1.06 -2.59 -11.21
CA LYS A 59 -2.03 -2.74 -12.30
C LYS A 59 -2.57 -4.16 -12.38
N GLU A 60 -1.69 -5.16 -12.33
CA GLU A 60 -2.05 -6.56 -12.43
C GLU A 60 -2.85 -7.04 -11.23
N ILE A 61 -2.39 -6.75 -10.01
CA ILE A 61 -3.09 -7.08 -8.76
C ILE A 61 -4.48 -6.48 -8.78
N LYS A 62 -4.62 -5.18 -9.09
CA LYS A 62 -5.93 -4.54 -9.18
C LYS A 62 -6.86 -5.21 -10.18
N SER A 63 -6.34 -5.70 -11.31
CA SER A 63 -7.17 -6.29 -12.37
C SER A 63 -7.63 -7.71 -12.09
N LYS A 64 -6.89 -8.46 -11.27
CA LYS A 64 -7.11 -9.91 -11.09
C LYS A 64 -7.51 -10.33 -9.68
N LEU A 65 -7.22 -9.50 -8.68
CA LEU A 65 -7.59 -9.79 -7.29
C LEU A 65 -9.10 -9.57 -7.10
N LYS A 66 -9.79 -10.51 -6.45
CA LYS A 66 -11.23 -10.45 -6.16
C LYS A 66 -11.53 -9.94 -4.76
N ILE A 67 -10.58 -10.07 -3.83
CA ILE A 67 -10.67 -9.48 -2.49
C ILE A 67 -10.12 -8.05 -2.50
N PRO A 68 -10.49 -7.19 -1.55
CA PRO A 68 -9.96 -5.84 -1.49
C PRO A 68 -8.46 -5.82 -1.25
N PHE A 69 -7.77 -4.82 -1.79
CA PHE A 69 -6.38 -4.55 -1.45
C PHE A 69 -6.23 -3.21 -0.74
N ASN A 70 -5.27 -3.15 0.17
CA ASN A 70 -4.81 -1.94 0.84
C ASN A 70 -3.56 -1.44 0.13
N LEU A 71 -3.59 -0.21 -0.36
CA LEU A 71 -2.44 0.45 -0.98
C LEU A 71 -1.75 1.35 0.04
N GLU A 72 -0.52 1.02 0.40
CA GLU A 72 0.33 1.90 1.19
C GLU A 72 1.06 2.88 0.28
N ILE A 73 1.06 4.16 0.65
CA ILE A 73 1.65 5.25 -0.12
C ILE A 73 2.24 6.34 0.78
N ALA A 74 3.28 7.00 0.30
CA ALA A 74 3.74 8.26 0.90
C ALA A 74 2.75 9.40 0.67
N ALA A 75 2.75 10.39 1.56
CA ALA A 75 1.95 11.61 1.43
C ALA A 75 2.58 12.58 0.41
N THR A 76 2.56 12.24 -0.88
CA THR A 76 3.12 13.07 -1.96
C THR A 76 2.10 13.31 -3.08
N ASN A 77 2.35 14.32 -3.92
CA ASN A 77 1.48 14.62 -5.06
C ASN A 77 1.49 13.51 -6.10
N GLU A 78 2.62 12.82 -6.30
CA GLU A 78 2.74 11.70 -7.22
C GLU A 78 1.85 10.54 -6.77
N MET A 79 2.04 10.11 -5.52
CA MET A 79 1.28 9.01 -4.95
C MET A 79 -0.22 9.31 -4.88
N LEU A 80 -0.59 10.57 -4.58
CA LEU A 80 -1.99 11.01 -4.66
C LEU A 80 -2.57 10.82 -6.06
N LYS A 81 -1.85 11.23 -7.12
CA LYS A 81 -2.31 11.06 -8.52
C LYS A 81 -2.52 9.59 -8.85
N ILE A 82 -1.58 8.73 -8.45
CA ILE A 82 -1.68 7.28 -8.66
C ILE A 82 -2.88 6.69 -7.92
N ALA A 83 -3.05 7.01 -6.65
CA ALA A 83 -4.17 6.53 -5.85
C ALA A 83 -5.54 6.99 -6.42
N LEU A 84 -5.65 8.23 -6.86
CA LEU A 84 -6.86 8.75 -7.52
C LEU A 84 -7.18 8.02 -8.83
N LYS A 85 -6.16 7.69 -9.62
CA LYS A 85 -6.30 6.93 -10.88
C LYS A 85 -6.64 5.46 -10.63
N ARG A 86 -6.00 4.84 -9.64
CA ARG A 86 -6.15 3.40 -9.34
C ARG A 86 -7.37 3.09 -8.48
N LYS A 87 -7.85 4.05 -7.67
CA LYS A 87 -9.04 3.93 -6.80
C LYS A 87 -9.02 2.67 -5.94
N PRO A 88 -7.98 2.45 -5.12
CA PRO A 88 -7.94 1.29 -4.24
C PRO A 88 -9.05 1.41 -3.17
N PRO A 89 -9.65 0.30 -2.72
CA PRO A 89 -10.68 0.34 -1.68
C PRO A 89 -10.14 0.81 -0.31
N PHE A 90 -8.88 0.45 0.00
CA PHE A 90 -8.19 0.89 1.22
C PHE A 90 -6.88 1.57 0.86
N ILE A 91 -6.54 2.62 1.62
CA ILE A 91 -5.28 3.34 1.51
C ILE A 91 -4.72 3.54 2.91
N CYS A 92 -3.45 3.20 3.10
CA CYS A 92 -2.70 3.58 4.29
C CYS A 92 -1.64 4.62 3.90
N ILE A 93 -1.66 5.78 4.54
CA ILE A 93 -0.60 6.77 4.33
C ILE A 93 0.51 6.48 5.32
N VAL A 94 1.71 6.24 4.80
CA VAL A 94 2.89 5.84 5.57
C VAL A 94 4.02 6.86 5.42
N PRO A 95 4.92 6.99 6.41
CA PRO A 95 6.17 7.72 6.23
C PRO A 95 7.09 6.92 5.31
N GLU A 96 7.84 7.63 4.45
CA GLU A 96 8.91 7.05 3.66
C GLU A 96 10.18 7.85 3.84
N LYS A 97 11.25 7.18 4.26
CA LYS A 97 12.61 7.72 4.24
C LYS A 97 13.46 6.84 3.32
N ARG A 98 14.26 7.48 2.47
CA ARG A 98 15.05 6.75 1.46
C ARG A 98 16.07 5.78 2.05
N GLN A 99 16.54 6.08 3.27
CA GLN A 99 17.59 5.29 3.94
C GLN A 99 17.06 4.11 4.75
N GLU A 100 15.74 4.03 4.98
CA GLU A 100 15.13 2.93 5.73
C GLU A 100 14.85 1.72 4.84
N ILE A 101 15.18 0.52 5.32
CA ILE A 101 14.85 -0.74 4.63
C ILE A 101 13.36 -1.03 4.74
N THR A 102 12.80 -0.79 5.93
CA THR A 102 11.37 -0.89 6.23
C THR A 102 10.83 0.45 6.73
N THR A 103 9.50 0.59 6.83
CA THR A 103 8.90 1.76 7.44
C THR A 103 9.11 1.71 8.95
N GLU A 104 9.95 2.60 9.46
CA GLU A 104 10.22 2.77 10.89
C GLU A 104 9.61 4.09 11.38
N GLY A 105 9.00 4.04 12.57
CA GLY A 105 8.29 5.16 13.16
C GLY A 105 6.99 5.53 12.43
N GLY A 106 6.19 6.38 13.06
CA GLY A 106 4.90 6.83 12.53
C GLY A 106 5.00 8.13 11.74
N LEU A 107 3.92 8.46 11.03
CA LEU A 107 3.74 9.75 10.38
C LEU A 107 3.79 10.90 11.40
N ASN A 108 4.63 11.89 11.15
CA ASN A 108 4.58 13.14 11.89
C ASN A 108 3.34 13.95 11.42
N LEU A 109 2.28 13.91 12.22
CA LEU A 109 1.00 14.55 11.90
C LEU A 109 1.06 16.07 11.98
N SER A 110 2.01 16.64 12.72
CA SER A 110 2.22 18.08 12.83
C SER A 110 2.92 18.64 11.60
N PHE A 111 3.81 17.85 10.99
CA PHE A 111 4.54 18.24 9.80
C PHE A 111 3.63 18.19 8.57
N LYS A 112 3.51 19.32 7.85
CA LYS A 112 2.64 19.44 6.66
C LYS A 112 1.17 19.09 6.89
N LYS A 113 0.62 19.31 8.07
CA LYS A 113 -0.78 19.01 8.45
C LYS A 113 -1.81 19.41 7.39
N ASN A 114 -1.70 20.62 6.83
CA ASN A 114 -2.65 21.11 5.81
C ASN A 114 -2.53 20.33 4.50
N PHE A 115 -1.33 19.92 4.12
CA PHE A 115 -1.10 19.10 2.93
C PHE A 115 -1.69 17.68 3.11
N LEU A 116 -1.47 17.08 4.28
CA LEU A 116 -2.04 15.77 4.62
C LEU A 116 -3.58 15.81 4.60
N LYS A 117 -4.18 16.84 5.21
CA LYS A 117 -5.64 17.06 5.14
C LYS A 117 -6.14 17.17 3.69
N LYS A 118 -5.43 17.90 2.83
CA LYS A 118 -5.77 18.04 1.41
C LYS A 118 -5.74 16.69 0.68
N ILE A 119 -4.71 15.87 0.92
CA ILE A 119 -4.60 14.52 0.36
C ILE A 119 -5.78 13.65 0.80
N ILE A 120 -6.02 13.57 2.11
CA ILE A 120 -7.10 12.76 2.69
C ILE A 120 -8.46 13.16 2.11
N ASN A 121 -8.76 14.46 2.03
CA ASN A 121 -10.02 14.94 1.49
C ASN A 121 -10.22 14.57 0.02
N LYS A 122 -9.15 14.61 -0.79
CA LYS A 122 -9.21 14.20 -2.19
C LYS A 122 -9.44 12.68 -2.32
N LEU A 123 -8.74 11.87 -1.53
CA LEU A 123 -8.86 10.41 -1.56
C LEU A 123 -10.22 9.93 -1.07
N LYS A 124 -10.80 10.58 -0.04
CA LYS A 124 -12.16 10.29 0.44
C LYS A 124 -13.23 10.45 -0.65
N LYS A 125 -13.07 11.42 -1.57
CA LYS A 125 -13.99 11.61 -2.70
C LYS A 125 -14.07 10.38 -3.62
N ASN A 126 -13.03 9.57 -3.66
CA ASN A 126 -12.99 8.30 -4.41
C ASN A 126 -13.58 7.11 -3.66
N LYS A 127 -14.22 7.33 -2.50
CA LYS A 127 -14.78 6.28 -1.63
C LYS A 127 -13.73 5.32 -1.05
N SER A 128 -12.45 5.66 -1.09
CA SER A 128 -11.40 4.87 -0.42
C SER A 128 -11.50 5.07 1.09
N ARG A 129 -11.38 3.98 1.85
CA ARG A 129 -11.17 4.04 3.29
C ARG A 129 -9.70 4.34 3.57
N ILE A 130 -9.44 5.39 4.37
CA ILE A 130 -8.08 5.89 4.60
C ILE A 130 -7.68 5.63 6.04
N SER A 131 -6.49 5.09 6.24
CA SER A 131 -5.78 4.98 7.50
C SER A 131 -4.45 5.72 7.45
N LEU A 132 -3.91 6.02 8.62
CA LEU A 132 -2.60 6.65 8.79
C LEU A 132 -1.73 5.71 9.61
N PHE A 133 -0.50 5.53 9.18
CA PHE A 133 0.50 4.80 9.94
C PHE A 133 1.09 5.74 11.00
N ILE A 134 0.68 5.58 12.24
CA ILE A 134 1.06 6.46 13.36
C ILE A 134 1.71 5.64 14.48
N GLU A 135 2.52 6.33 15.29
CA GLU A 135 3.04 5.74 16.53
C GLU A 135 1.96 5.79 17.63
N PRO A 136 2.02 4.86 18.60
CA PRO A 136 1.07 4.81 19.71
C PRO A 136 1.35 5.84 20.81
N ASN A 137 2.15 6.86 20.54
CA ASN A 137 2.43 7.95 21.46
C ASN A 137 1.33 9.02 21.34
N LEU A 138 0.64 9.28 22.45
CA LEU A 138 -0.38 10.30 22.59
C LEU A 138 0.23 11.65 22.98
#